data_584555c0faf1f996fb65d91063469d17
#
_entry.id   584555c0faf1f996fb65d91063469d17
#
_cell.length_a   1.000
_cell.length_b   1.000
_cell.length_c   1.000
_cell.angle_alpha   90.00
_cell.angle_beta   90.00
_cell.angle_gamma   90.00
#
_symmetry.space_group_name_H-M   'P 1'
#
loop_
_entity.id
_entity.type
_entity.pdbx_description
1 polymer ?
#
loop_
_entity_poly.entity_id
_entity_poly.type
_entity_poly.pdbx_seq_one_letter_code
_entity_poly.pdbx_strand_id
1 'polypeptide(L)'
;MKIDAETCIACEQCLPYCPMGAIHMGDGFAEIDADECVECGVCYRAKICPVDAFMEETHPWPRSIRSIFSNPLFEHKETRVPGRGTEEMKTNDVTGVYGKGIVGMTAEMGRPGVGTRFHDVEKVAQALAEAGVQFAAQNPVTFQMADKKTGKLKPEVLGEKVLSAMIECLVHEKNIPVVIQKLKEVAPKIETVFSLDIITRLPVDGSISWLKVVSEANVPVSINGKNNIGLGRPLAEV
;
A
#
# COMPACT_ATOMS: atom_id res chain seq x y z
N MET A 1 16.40 7.52 9.36
CA MET A 1 17.48 7.89 8.41
C MET A 1 17.92 9.32 8.70
N LYS A 2 19.23 9.60 8.73
CA LYS A 2 19.80 10.91 9.04
C LYS A 2 21.01 11.20 8.13
N ILE A 3 21.30 12.48 7.93
CA ILE A 3 22.54 12.93 7.27
C ILE A 3 23.44 13.55 8.34
N ASP A 4 24.70 13.14 8.33
CA ASP A 4 25.73 13.72 9.20
C ASP A 4 26.17 15.07 8.64
N ALA A 5 25.91 16.14 9.38
CA ALA A 5 26.22 17.50 8.98
C ALA A 5 27.73 17.78 8.86
N GLU A 6 28.57 17.09 9.68
CA GLU A 6 30.02 17.29 9.68
C GLU A 6 30.66 16.61 8.45
N THR A 7 30.08 15.53 7.97
CA THR A 7 30.56 14.77 6.80
C THR A 7 29.99 15.31 5.49
N CYS A 8 28.76 15.92 5.52
CA CYS A 8 28.08 16.38 4.33
C CYS A 8 28.82 17.57 3.67
N ILE A 9 29.10 17.45 2.38
CA ILE A 9 29.76 18.50 1.57
C ILE A 9 28.79 19.32 0.73
N ALA A 10 27.51 19.27 1.02
CA ALA A 10 26.45 20.08 0.36
C ALA A 10 26.39 19.91 -1.20
N CYS A 11 26.72 18.73 -1.72
CA CYS A 11 26.79 18.50 -3.17
C CYS A 11 25.44 18.27 -3.85
N GLU A 12 24.33 18.24 -3.11
CA GLU A 12 22.95 18.12 -3.58
C GLU A 12 22.59 16.82 -4.34
N GLN A 13 23.52 15.91 -4.53
CA GLN A 13 23.30 14.69 -5.31
C GLN A 13 22.20 13.78 -4.74
N CYS A 14 21.90 13.90 -3.46
CA CYS A 14 20.89 13.07 -2.79
C CYS A 14 19.44 13.54 -2.98
N LEU A 15 19.22 14.82 -3.32
CA LEU A 15 17.88 15.39 -3.40
C LEU A 15 16.95 14.63 -4.35
N PRO A 16 17.35 14.33 -5.62
CA PRO A 16 16.46 13.66 -6.57
C PRO A 16 16.21 12.17 -6.25
N TYR A 17 16.95 11.59 -5.31
CA TYR A 17 16.79 10.19 -4.92
C TYR A 17 15.73 9.96 -3.84
N CYS A 18 15.20 11.02 -3.23
CA CYS A 18 14.12 10.86 -2.26
C CYS A 18 12.76 10.77 -2.97
N PRO A 19 12.07 9.62 -2.95
CA PRO A 19 10.77 9.47 -3.61
C PRO A 19 9.67 10.33 -2.98
N MET A 20 9.91 10.82 -1.75
CA MET A 20 8.97 11.69 -1.01
C MET A 20 9.37 13.16 -1.01
N GLY A 21 10.50 13.52 -1.62
CA GLY A 21 11.01 14.89 -1.55
C GLY A 21 11.41 15.33 -0.14
N ALA A 22 11.64 14.37 0.76
CA ALA A 22 11.96 14.66 2.16
C ALA A 22 13.41 15.13 2.38
N ILE A 23 14.26 15.13 1.35
CA ILE A 23 15.63 15.64 1.44
C ILE A 23 15.66 17.04 0.81
N HIS A 24 16.14 18.00 1.55
CA HIS A 24 16.28 19.39 1.11
C HIS A 24 17.61 19.98 1.60
N MET A 25 18.00 21.11 1.06
CA MET A 25 19.17 21.83 1.56
C MET A 25 18.79 22.70 2.76
N GLY A 26 19.52 22.52 3.84
CA GLY A 26 19.55 23.40 5.00
C GLY A 26 20.74 24.36 4.94
N ASP A 27 21.11 24.90 6.11
CA ASP A 27 22.23 25.83 6.24
C ASP A 27 23.59 25.09 6.13
N GLY A 28 24.06 24.90 4.89
CA GLY A 28 25.36 24.33 4.59
C GLY A 28 25.45 22.82 4.47
N PHE A 29 24.37 22.07 4.66
CA PHE A 29 24.29 20.62 4.46
C PHE A 29 22.88 20.19 4.05
N ALA A 30 22.76 18.96 3.54
CA ALA A 30 21.44 18.40 3.23
C ALA A 30 20.76 17.86 4.49
N GLU A 31 19.50 18.14 4.65
CA GLU A 31 18.65 17.73 5.79
C GLU A 31 17.55 16.78 5.33
N ILE A 32 17.08 15.93 6.23
CA ILE A 32 15.93 15.07 6.01
C ILE A 32 14.77 15.55 6.87
N ASP A 33 13.68 15.96 6.22
CA ASP A 33 12.42 16.22 6.93
C ASP A 33 11.93 14.91 7.54
N ALA A 34 11.97 14.86 8.86
CA ALA A 34 11.60 13.68 9.62
C ALA A 34 10.11 13.35 9.51
N ASP A 35 9.24 14.33 9.27
CA ASP A 35 7.80 14.10 9.12
C ASP A 35 7.47 13.47 7.75
N GLU A 36 8.15 13.91 6.71
CA GLU A 36 7.98 13.43 5.34
C GLU A 36 8.75 12.14 5.03
N CYS A 37 9.84 11.85 5.75
CA CYS A 37 10.65 10.65 5.56
C CYS A 37 9.88 9.37 5.92
N VAL A 38 9.68 8.49 4.95
CA VAL A 38 8.97 7.20 5.10
C VAL A 38 9.91 6.03 5.46
N GLU A 39 11.16 6.29 5.78
CA GLU A 39 12.18 5.30 6.15
C GLU A 39 12.36 4.17 5.10
N CYS A 40 12.20 4.49 3.81
CA CYS A 40 12.31 3.51 2.73
C CYS A 40 13.75 3.10 2.41
N GLY A 41 14.75 3.87 2.86
CA GLY A 41 16.17 3.61 2.67
C GLY A 41 16.66 3.71 1.21
N VAL A 42 15.91 4.32 0.30
CA VAL A 42 16.31 4.46 -1.12
C VAL A 42 17.59 5.30 -1.23
N CYS A 43 17.64 6.47 -0.59
CA CYS A 43 18.78 7.38 -0.60
C CYS A 43 20.07 6.70 -0.11
N TYR A 44 19.98 5.90 0.95
CA TYR A 44 21.10 5.15 1.50
C TYR A 44 21.59 4.03 0.57
N ARG A 45 20.65 3.23 0.04
CA ARG A 45 20.99 2.11 -0.85
C ARG A 45 21.44 2.53 -2.24
N ALA A 46 21.08 3.72 -2.67
CA ALA A 46 21.52 4.25 -3.97
C ALA A 46 23.04 4.53 -4.02
N LYS A 47 23.70 4.63 -2.84
CA LYS A 47 25.15 4.85 -2.72
C LYS A 47 25.65 6.07 -3.53
N ILE A 48 24.82 7.12 -3.60
CA ILE A 48 25.12 8.32 -4.38
C ILE A 48 25.90 9.37 -3.62
N CYS A 49 26.00 9.24 -2.29
CA CYS A 49 26.75 10.18 -1.47
C CYS A 49 28.26 9.91 -1.58
N PRO A 50 29.05 10.86 -2.13
CA PRO A 50 30.49 10.64 -2.35
C PRO A 50 31.31 10.59 -1.06
N VAL A 51 30.72 10.99 0.07
CA VAL A 51 31.36 11.04 1.38
C VAL A 51 30.66 10.17 2.43
N ASP A 52 29.70 9.32 2.01
CA ASP A 52 28.96 8.41 2.88
C ASP A 52 28.30 9.10 4.11
N ALA A 53 27.77 10.32 3.95
CA ALA A 53 27.17 11.09 5.03
C ALA A 53 25.83 10.53 5.56
N PHE A 54 25.22 9.52 4.90
CA PHE A 54 23.99 8.91 5.38
C PHE A 54 24.21 7.96 6.53
N MET A 55 23.39 8.09 7.56
CA MET A 55 23.36 7.21 8.74
C MET A 55 22.01 6.53 8.88
N GLU A 56 22.01 5.22 9.08
CA GLU A 56 20.82 4.48 9.44
C GLU A 56 20.45 4.72 10.91
N GLU A 57 19.16 4.88 11.16
CA GLU A 57 18.62 5.02 12.51
C GLU A 57 17.57 3.95 12.77
N THR A 58 17.57 3.43 13.97
CA THR A 58 16.49 2.56 14.45
C THR A 58 15.46 3.40 15.21
N HIS A 59 14.22 3.30 14.81
CA HIS A 59 13.14 4.05 15.41
C HIS A 59 12.25 3.15 16.28
N PRO A 60 11.80 3.63 17.47
CA PRO A 60 10.82 2.93 18.26
C PRO A 60 9.43 2.98 17.61
N TRP A 61 8.51 2.15 18.09
CA TRP A 61 7.09 2.26 17.77
C TRP A 61 6.52 3.61 18.25
N PRO A 62 5.65 4.28 17.49
CA PRO A 62 5.04 3.84 16.23
C PRO A 62 5.87 4.09 14.96
N ARG A 63 6.91 4.94 15.00
CA ARG A 63 7.69 5.34 13.82
C ARG A 63 8.33 4.15 13.08
N SER A 64 8.69 3.09 13.77
CA SER A 64 9.23 1.87 13.14
C SER A 64 8.31 1.27 12.07
N ILE A 65 7.00 1.57 12.10
CA ILE A 65 6.06 1.12 11.07
C ILE A 65 6.40 1.65 9.67
N ARG A 66 7.04 2.82 9.58
CA ARG A 66 7.44 3.42 8.30
C ARG A 66 8.36 2.49 7.52
N SER A 67 9.40 1.94 8.17
CA SER A 67 10.32 0.97 7.54
C SER A 67 9.59 -0.30 7.11
N ILE A 68 8.69 -0.81 7.97
CA ILE A 68 7.94 -2.05 7.72
C ILE A 68 7.09 -1.94 6.44
N PHE A 69 6.50 -0.78 6.17
CA PHE A 69 5.65 -0.56 5.00
C PHE A 69 6.37 0.03 3.78
N SER A 70 7.59 0.55 3.95
CA SER A 70 8.27 1.29 2.88
C SER A 70 9.60 0.69 2.44
N ASN A 71 10.31 -0.01 3.31
CA ASN A 71 11.61 -0.56 3.01
C ASN A 71 11.51 -2.04 2.59
N PRO A 72 11.91 -2.43 1.36
CA PRO A 72 11.80 -3.80 0.88
C PRO A 72 12.67 -4.82 1.63
N LEU A 73 13.61 -4.34 2.46
CA LEU A 73 14.47 -5.20 3.29
C LEU A 73 13.85 -5.54 4.66
N PHE A 74 12.69 -4.94 4.98
CA PHE A 74 11.98 -5.20 6.23
C PHE A 74 10.73 -6.04 5.95
N GLU A 75 10.42 -6.94 6.87
CA GLU A 75 9.22 -7.77 6.83
C GLU A 75 8.29 -7.41 7.98
N HIS A 76 7.00 -7.44 7.71
CA HIS A 76 6.00 -7.37 8.76
C HIS A 76 6.03 -8.69 9.56
N LYS A 77 6.24 -8.57 10.85
CA LYS A 77 6.59 -9.71 11.73
C LYS A 77 5.55 -10.85 11.69
N GLU A 78 4.28 -10.49 11.71
CA GLU A 78 3.18 -11.45 11.79
C GLU A 78 2.83 -12.08 10.43
N THR A 79 2.87 -11.29 9.36
CA THR A 79 2.48 -11.75 8.02
C THR A 79 3.66 -12.20 7.15
N ARG A 80 4.88 -11.85 7.54
CA ARG A 80 6.11 -12.08 6.77
C ARG A 80 6.13 -11.39 5.41
N VAL A 81 5.20 -10.47 5.20
CA VAL A 81 5.14 -9.67 3.97
C VAL A 81 6.23 -8.60 4.00
N PRO A 82 7.06 -8.48 2.96
CA PRO A 82 8.08 -7.44 2.86
C PRO A 82 7.44 -6.07 2.60
N GLY A 83 8.12 -5.00 3.00
CA GLY A 83 7.59 -3.63 3.05
C GLY A 83 7.12 -3.01 1.75
N ARG A 84 7.27 -3.67 0.62
CA ARG A 84 6.87 -3.13 -0.69
C ARG A 84 5.79 -3.92 -1.39
N GLY A 85 5.09 -4.74 -0.70
CA GLY A 85 3.96 -5.27 -1.36
C GLY A 85 3.50 -6.65 -0.97
N THR A 86 2.26 -6.87 -1.30
CA THR A 86 1.62 -8.15 -1.25
C THR A 86 1.49 -8.63 -2.68
N GLU A 87 2.17 -9.69 -2.99
CA GLU A 87 2.00 -10.36 -4.28
C GLU A 87 0.93 -11.46 -4.22
N GLU A 88 0.55 -11.87 -3.02
CA GLU A 88 -0.37 -13.01 -2.82
C GLU A 88 -1.72 -12.80 -3.48
N MET A 89 -2.37 -11.66 -3.24
CA MET A 89 -3.64 -11.36 -3.89
C MET A 89 -3.51 -11.13 -5.40
N LYS A 90 -2.35 -10.66 -5.86
CA LYS A 90 -2.15 -10.32 -7.27
C LYS A 90 -1.67 -11.49 -8.12
N THR A 91 -1.07 -12.50 -7.50
CA THR A 91 -0.41 -13.56 -8.25
C THR A 91 -1.15 -14.88 -8.17
N ASN A 92 -1.60 -15.29 -7.01
CA ASN A 92 -2.23 -16.59 -6.82
C ASN A 92 -3.25 -16.56 -5.69
N ASP A 93 -4.32 -17.33 -5.84
CA ASP A 93 -5.11 -17.76 -4.70
C ASP A 93 -4.44 -18.97 -4.00
N VAL A 94 -3.26 -18.71 -3.41
CA VAL A 94 -2.51 -19.75 -2.71
C VAL A 94 -3.26 -20.22 -1.46
N THR A 95 -3.99 -19.29 -0.81
CA THR A 95 -4.72 -19.54 0.43
C THR A 95 -6.07 -20.24 0.20
N GLY A 96 -6.58 -20.24 -1.03
CA GLY A 96 -7.88 -20.81 -1.37
C GLY A 96 -9.09 -20.01 -0.93
N VAL A 97 -8.91 -18.72 -0.68
CA VAL A 97 -10.00 -17.85 -0.20
C VAL A 97 -10.94 -17.35 -1.30
N TYR A 98 -10.50 -17.43 -2.58
CA TYR A 98 -11.33 -17.01 -3.72
C TYR A 98 -12.14 -18.21 -4.22
N GLY A 99 -13.41 -18.22 -3.88
CA GLY A 99 -14.39 -19.17 -4.40
C GLY A 99 -15.29 -18.55 -5.46
N LYS A 100 -16.26 -19.31 -5.92
CA LYS A 100 -17.28 -18.84 -6.87
C LYS A 100 -18.05 -17.65 -6.29
N GLY A 101 -18.09 -16.53 -7.04
CA GLY A 101 -18.81 -15.33 -6.64
C GLY A 101 -18.08 -14.48 -5.58
N ILE A 102 -16.81 -14.80 -5.26
CA ILE A 102 -15.95 -14.03 -4.38
C ILE A 102 -14.78 -13.46 -5.18
N VAL A 103 -14.55 -12.16 -5.05
CA VAL A 103 -13.39 -11.47 -5.61
C VAL A 103 -12.53 -10.90 -4.49
N GLY A 104 -11.23 -10.78 -4.74
CA GLY A 104 -10.35 -9.93 -3.96
C GLY A 104 -10.42 -8.50 -4.49
N MET A 105 -10.45 -7.54 -3.59
CA MET A 105 -10.27 -6.13 -3.95
C MET A 105 -9.17 -5.53 -3.10
N THR A 106 -8.29 -4.74 -3.74
CA THR A 106 -7.18 -4.09 -3.06
C THR A 106 -7.16 -2.61 -3.38
N ALA A 107 -7.23 -1.77 -2.34
CA ALA A 107 -6.93 -0.35 -2.46
C ALA A 107 -5.45 -0.13 -2.12
N GLU A 108 -4.64 0.19 -3.14
CA GLU A 108 -3.20 0.45 -2.98
C GLU A 108 -2.96 1.93 -2.67
N MET A 109 -3.02 2.27 -1.40
CA MET A 109 -2.87 3.64 -0.91
C MET A 109 -1.46 4.18 -1.15
N GLY A 110 -1.37 5.44 -1.60
CA GLY A 110 -0.10 6.11 -1.90
C GLY A 110 0.53 5.71 -3.24
N ARG A 111 -0.13 4.93 -4.05
CA ARG A 111 0.33 4.54 -5.39
C ARG A 111 -0.47 5.25 -6.49
N PRO A 112 0.23 5.70 -7.55
CA PRO A 112 1.66 5.61 -7.80
C PRO A 112 2.48 6.68 -7.07
N GLY A 113 3.48 6.26 -6.27
CA GLY A 113 4.63 7.07 -5.83
C GLY A 113 4.41 8.32 -4.97
N VAL A 114 3.20 8.52 -4.43
CA VAL A 114 2.82 9.71 -3.65
C VAL A 114 3.05 9.52 -2.15
N GLY A 115 2.97 8.27 -1.69
CA GLY A 115 2.94 7.96 -0.25
C GLY A 115 1.56 8.21 0.36
N THR A 116 1.37 7.76 1.59
CA THR A 116 0.12 7.94 2.34
C THR A 116 0.37 8.03 3.83
N ARG A 117 -0.48 8.77 4.55
CA ARG A 117 -0.55 8.69 6.00
C ARG A 117 -1.62 7.70 6.44
N PHE A 118 -1.44 7.08 7.60
CA PHE A 118 -2.40 6.08 8.06
C PHE A 118 -3.78 6.65 8.37
N HIS A 119 -3.93 7.96 8.66
CA HIS A 119 -5.25 8.56 8.76
C HIS A 119 -6.07 8.49 7.46
N ASP A 120 -5.42 8.55 6.29
CA ASP A 120 -6.11 8.37 5.01
C ASP A 120 -6.38 6.91 4.70
N VAL A 121 -5.46 6.02 5.12
CA VAL A 121 -5.69 4.56 5.08
C VAL A 121 -6.91 4.19 5.93
N GLU A 122 -7.06 4.80 7.12
CA GLU A 122 -8.24 4.60 7.99
C GLU A 122 -9.54 5.03 7.30
N LYS A 123 -9.57 6.23 6.69
CA LYS A 123 -10.76 6.71 5.98
C LYS A 123 -11.24 5.73 4.90
N VAL A 124 -10.29 5.20 4.11
CA VAL A 124 -10.62 4.23 3.05
C VAL A 124 -11.01 2.88 3.66
N ALA A 125 -10.33 2.41 4.70
CA ALA A 125 -10.70 1.17 5.40
C ALA A 125 -12.13 1.25 6.00
N GLN A 126 -12.49 2.39 6.58
CA GLN A 126 -13.84 2.61 7.12
C GLN A 126 -14.90 2.61 6.00
N ALA A 127 -14.63 3.26 4.86
CA ALA A 127 -15.52 3.24 3.71
C ALA A 127 -15.73 1.82 3.16
N LEU A 128 -14.68 1.01 3.12
CA LEU A 128 -14.74 -0.40 2.75
C LEU A 128 -15.54 -1.23 3.77
N ALA A 129 -15.32 -1.00 5.07
CA ALA A 129 -16.07 -1.65 6.13
C ALA A 129 -17.58 -1.36 6.04
N GLU A 130 -17.95 -0.09 5.76
CA GLU A 130 -19.35 0.30 5.52
C GLU A 130 -19.96 -0.40 4.29
N ALA A 131 -19.17 -0.74 3.29
CA ALA A 131 -19.59 -1.54 2.14
C ALA A 131 -19.75 -3.04 2.46
N GLY A 132 -19.44 -3.47 3.69
CA GLY A 132 -19.60 -4.83 4.16
C GLY A 132 -18.53 -5.81 3.64
N VAL A 133 -17.32 -5.33 3.36
CA VAL A 133 -16.21 -6.19 2.94
C VAL A 133 -15.65 -7.01 4.12
N GLN A 134 -14.98 -8.11 3.80
CA GLN A 134 -14.17 -8.86 4.75
C GLN A 134 -12.69 -8.55 4.50
N PHE A 135 -12.02 -7.90 5.46
CA PHE A 135 -10.59 -7.63 5.34
C PHE A 135 -9.76 -8.93 5.36
N ALA A 136 -8.73 -8.97 4.53
CA ALA A 136 -7.80 -10.09 4.46
C ALA A 136 -7.07 -10.26 5.80
N ALA A 137 -7.16 -11.45 6.39
CA ALA A 137 -6.65 -11.69 7.75
C ALA A 137 -5.13 -11.56 7.83
N GLN A 138 -4.41 -11.98 6.80
CA GLN A 138 -2.94 -11.99 6.72
C GLN A 138 -2.41 -10.76 5.95
N ASN A 139 -2.93 -9.57 6.25
CA ASN A 139 -2.50 -8.33 5.63
C ASN A 139 -1.92 -7.38 6.68
N PRO A 140 -0.76 -6.74 6.43
CA PRO A 140 -0.12 -5.82 7.38
C PRO A 140 -1.02 -4.67 7.84
N VAL A 141 -1.86 -4.10 6.96
CA VAL A 141 -2.81 -3.05 7.33
C VAL A 141 -3.89 -3.58 8.26
N THR A 142 -4.38 -4.80 8.02
CA THR A 142 -5.39 -5.44 8.88
C THR A 142 -4.87 -5.68 10.31
N PHE A 143 -3.56 -5.89 10.48
CA PHE A 143 -2.92 -5.96 11.80
C PHE A 143 -2.84 -4.60 12.52
N GLN A 144 -2.97 -3.49 11.78
CA GLN A 144 -3.05 -2.17 12.38
C GLN A 144 -4.48 -1.75 12.74
N MET A 145 -5.48 -2.55 12.40
CA MET A 145 -6.86 -2.26 12.78
C MET A 145 -7.09 -2.55 14.26
N ALA A 146 -7.55 -1.53 14.98
CA ALA A 146 -8.08 -1.68 16.34
C ALA A 146 -9.46 -2.35 16.33
N ASP A 147 -10.23 -2.10 15.26
CA ASP A 147 -11.52 -2.73 15.02
C ASP A 147 -11.69 -3.08 13.53
N LYS A 148 -11.63 -4.38 13.24
CA LYS A 148 -11.78 -4.91 11.87
C LYS A 148 -13.22 -4.78 11.33
N LYS A 149 -14.22 -4.60 12.18
CA LYS A 149 -15.62 -4.45 11.74
C LYS A 149 -15.88 -3.05 11.17
N THR A 150 -15.22 -2.06 11.74
CA THR A 150 -15.37 -0.66 11.33
C THR A 150 -14.22 -0.15 10.46
N GLY A 151 -13.14 -0.90 10.32
CA GLY A 151 -11.92 -0.47 9.62
C GLY A 151 -11.08 0.55 10.41
N LYS A 152 -11.40 0.79 11.69
CA LYS A 152 -10.69 1.74 12.54
C LYS A 152 -9.30 1.25 12.88
N LEU A 153 -8.29 2.08 12.66
CA LEU A 153 -6.89 1.76 12.95
C LEU A 153 -6.51 2.11 14.40
N LYS A 154 -5.35 1.65 14.82
CA LYS A 154 -4.75 2.02 16.10
C LYS A 154 -4.38 3.51 16.10
N PRO A 155 -4.79 4.29 17.11
CA PRO A 155 -4.58 5.74 17.11
C PRO A 155 -3.11 6.15 16.98
N GLU A 156 -2.20 5.39 17.54
CA GLU A 156 -0.77 5.70 17.58
C GLU A 156 -0.10 5.68 16.20
N VAL A 157 -0.68 4.98 15.21
CA VAL A 157 -0.10 4.93 13.85
C VAL A 157 -0.66 5.98 12.90
N LEU A 158 -1.76 6.64 13.23
CA LEU A 158 -2.51 7.49 12.29
C LEU A 158 -1.67 8.61 11.67
N GLY A 159 -0.75 9.21 12.42
CA GLY A 159 0.15 10.25 11.94
C GLY A 159 1.32 9.74 11.09
N GLU A 160 1.59 8.43 11.11
CA GLU A 160 2.75 7.89 10.41
C GLU A 160 2.56 7.88 8.89
N LYS A 161 3.60 8.31 8.17
CA LYS A 161 3.65 8.33 6.70
C LYS A 161 4.41 7.13 6.17
N VAL A 162 3.86 6.48 5.16
CA VAL A 162 4.47 5.31 4.50
C VAL A 162 4.46 5.47 2.98
N LEU A 163 5.35 4.75 2.30
CA LEU A 163 5.46 4.83 0.85
C LEU A 163 4.23 4.24 0.15
N SER A 164 3.66 3.21 0.72
CA SER A 164 2.37 2.66 0.30
C SER A 164 1.79 1.76 1.39
N ALA A 165 0.47 1.65 1.42
CA ALA A 165 -0.26 0.71 2.26
C ALA A 165 -1.37 0.05 1.43
N MET A 166 -1.48 -1.28 1.50
CA MET A 166 -2.47 -2.03 0.73
C MET A 166 -3.58 -2.51 1.64
N ILE A 167 -4.79 -2.05 1.38
CA ILE A 167 -6.00 -2.53 2.07
C ILE A 167 -6.57 -3.64 1.20
N GLU A 168 -6.44 -4.87 1.65
CA GLU A 168 -6.91 -6.06 0.94
C GLU A 168 -8.19 -6.59 1.57
N CYS A 169 -9.17 -6.91 0.75
CA CYS A 169 -10.44 -7.44 1.21
C CYS A 169 -11.06 -8.44 0.23
N LEU A 170 -11.93 -9.28 0.77
CA LEU A 170 -12.79 -10.19 0.04
C LEU A 170 -14.17 -9.56 -0.12
N VAL A 171 -14.71 -9.65 -1.32
CA VAL A 171 -15.99 -9.04 -1.70
C VAL A 171 -16.82 -10.05 -2.48
N HIS A 172 -18.11 -10.18 -2.14
CA HIS A 172 -19.03 -10.87 -3.03
C HIS A 172 -19.21 -10.05 -4.32
N GLU A 173 -19.15 -10.67 -5.50
CA GLU A 173 -19.27 -9.98 -6.79
C GLU A 173 -20.47 -9.03 -6.86
N LYS A 174 -21.61 -9.44 -6.31
CA LYS A 174 -22.84 -8.62 -6.25
C LYS A 174 -22.67 -7.30 -5.47
N ASN A 175 -21.68 -7.21 -4.60
CA ASN A 175 -21.42 -6.03 -3.76
C ASN A 175 -20.36 -5.09 -4.38
N ILE A 176 -19.73 -5.45 -5.49
CA ILE A 176 -18.74 -4.61 -6.18
C ILE A 176 -19.28 -3.19 -6.45
N PRO A 177 -20.54 -2.99 -6.92
CA PRO A 177 -21.07 -1.64 -7.14
C PRO A 177 -21.05 -0.78 -5.87
N VAL A 178 -21.43 -1.37 -4.73
CA VAL A 178 -21.45 -0.67 -3.44
C VAL A 178 -20.05 -0.29 -3.00
N VAL A 179 -19.07 -1.21 -3.14
CA VAL A 179 -17.68 -0.95 -2.82
C VAL A 179 -17.12 0.19 -3.67
N ILE A 180 -17.34 0.16 -5.00
CA ILE A 180 -16.91 1.22 -5.92
C ILE A 180 -17.53 2.57 -5.53
N GLN A 181 -18.82 2.59 -5.20
CA GLN A 181 -19.50 3.81 -4.78
C GLN A 181 -18.88 4.39 -3.51
N LYS A 182 -18.63 3.56 -2.50
CA LYS A 182 -17.97 4.00 -1.25
C LYS A 182 -16.55 4.50 -1.48
N LEU A 183 -15.79 3.85 -2.35
CA LEU A 183 -14.45 4.30 -2.73
C LEU A 183 -14.49 5.66 -3.46
N LYS A 184 -15.47 5.90 -4.33
CA LYS A 184 -15.67 7.20 -4.97
C LYS A 184 -16.06 8.30 -3.97
N GLU A 185 -16.85 7.97 -2.95
CA GLU A 185 -17.27 8.91 -1.90
C GLU A 185 -16.13 9.30 -0.97
N VAL A 186 -15.17 8.39 -0.72
CA VAL A 186 -14.02 8.67 0.16
C VAL A 186 -12.85 9.31 -0.59
N ALA A 187 -12.68 9.03 -1.88
CA ALA A 187 -11.54 9.53 -2.66
C ALA A 187 -11.31 11.06 -2.55
N PRO A 188 -12.33 11.95 -2.60
CA PRO A 188 -12.12 13.38 -2.43
C PRO A 188 -11.84 13.82 -0.97
N LYS A 189 -11.87 12.90 0.00
CA LYS A 189 -11.70 13.20 1.43
C LYS A 189 -10.31 12.81 1.95
N ILE A 190 -9.45 12.28 1.08
CA ILE A 190 -8.09 11.87 1.40
C ILE A 190 -7.07 12.80 0.74
N GLU A 191 -5.91 12.93 1.35
CA GLU A 191 -4.80 13.76 0.88
C GLU A 191 -3.75 12.95 0.09
N THR A 192 -4.16 11.83 -0.46
CA THR A 192 -3.33 10.91 -1.23
C THR A 192 -4.14 10.35 -2.41
N VAL A 193 -3.55 9.40 -3.11
CA VAL A 193 -4.22 8.65 -4.18
C VAL A 193 -4.19 7.15 -3.88
N PHE A 194 -5.03 6.39 -4.54
CA PHE A 194 -4.93 4.93 -4.56
C PHE A 194 -5.25 4.36 -5.94
N SER A 195 -4.63 3.25 -6.27
CA SER A 195 -5.08 2.37 -7.34
C SER A 195 -6.00 1.29 -6.78
N LEU A 196 -6.94 0.83 -7.60
CA LEU A 196 -7.88 -0.23 -7.24
C LEU A 196 -7.60 -1.44 -8.10
N ASP A 197 -7.37 -2.59 -7.47
CA ASP A 197 -7.25 -3.86 -8.17
C ASP A 197 -8.44 -4.76 -7.81
N ILE A 198 -8.88 -5.54 -8.79
CA ILE A 198 -9.86 -6.61 -8.61
C ILE A 198 -9.21 -7.92 -9.06
N ILE A 199 -9.24 -8.90 -8.19
CA ILE A 199 -8.66 -10.23 -8.40
C ILE A 199 -9.78 -11.25 -8.37
N THR A 200 -9.86 -12.07 -9.40
CA THR A 200 -10.86 -13.15 -9.50
C THR A 200 -10.28 -14.41 -10.05
N ARG A 201 -10.88 -15.52 -9.70
CA ARG A 201 -10.67 -16.79 -10.40
C ARG A 201 -11.63 -16.83 -11.58
N LEU A 202 -11.14 -17.25 -12.72
CA LEU A 202 -11.93 -17.32 -13.94
C LEU A 202 -12.88 -18.53 -13.91
N PRO A 203 -14.13 -18.42 -14.37
CA PRO A 203 -14.96 -19.57 -14.72
C PRO A 203 -14.37 -20.30 -15.95
N VAL A 204 -14.86 -21.50 -16.20
CA VAL A 204 -14.35 -22.36 -17.29
C VAL A 204 -14.43 -21.69 -18.67
N ASP A 205 -15.44 -20.87 -18.88
CA ASP A 205 -15.66 -20.09 -20.13
C ASP A 205 -14.75 -18.87 -20.25
N GLY A 206 -13.95 -18.56 -19.21
CA GLY A 206 -13.05 -17.40 -19.20
C GLY A 206 -13.75 -16.05 -19.06
N SER A 207 -15.06 -16.02 -18.79
CA SER A 207 -15.81 -14.79 -18.63
C SER A 207 -15.38 -14.02 -17.36
N ILE A 208 -15.50 -12.70 -17.39
CA ILE A 208 -15.25 -11.83 -16.25
C ILE A 208 -16.50 -11.02 -15.97
N SER A 209 -17.35 -11.55 -15.11
CA SER A 209 -18.70 -11.01 -14.80
C SER A 209 -18.68 -9.57 -14.31
N TRP A 210 -17.70 -9.21 -13.51
CA TRP A 210 -17.59 -7.88 -12.90
C TRP A 210 -17.10 -6.78 -13.86
N LEU A 211 -16.53 -7.09 -15.03
CA LEU A 211 -16.09 -6.06 -16.00
C LEU A 211 -17.23 -5.13 -16.41
N LYS A 212 -18.43 -5.69 -16.66
CA LYS A 212 -19.59 -4.88 -16.98
C LYS A 212 -19.97 -3.94 -15.84
N VAL A 213 -19.94 -4.42 -14.62
CA VAL A 213 -20.25 -3.65 -13.42
C VAL A 213 -19.31 -2.47 -13.24
N VAL A 214 -17.99 -2.70 -13.43
CA VAL A 214 -16.97 -1.66 -13.32
C VAL A 214 -17.13 -0.62 -14.42
N SER A 215 -17.43 -1.06 -15.65
CA SER A 215 -17.72 -0.17 -16.78
C SER A 215 -18.95 0.70 -16.55
N GLU A 216 -20.05 0.11 -16.08
CA GLU A 216 -21.29 0.83 -15.73
C GLU A 216 -21.05 1.83 -14.59
N ALA A 217 -20.15 1.51 -13.68
CA ALA A 217 -19.71 2.43 -12.63
C ALA A 217 -18.77 3.55 -13.13
N ASN A 218 -18.48 3.60 -14.43
CA ASN A 218 -17.61 4.62 -15.03
C ASN A 218 -16.21 4.67 -14.38
N VAL A 219 -15.62 3.48 -14.12
CA VAL A 219 -14.26 3.32 -13.65
C VAL A 219 -13.41 2.80 -14.81
N PRO A 220 -12.35 3.50 -15.21
CA PRO A 220 -11.48 3.04 -16.28
C PRO A 220 -10.72 1.77 -15.85
N VAL A 221 -10.71 0.78 -16.73
CA VAL A 221 -9.96 -0.47 -16.52
C VAL A 221 -8.72 -0.44 -17.39
N SER A 222 -7.57 -0.76 -16.82
CA SER A 222 -6.32 -0.89 -17.56
C SER A 222 -6.39 -2.09 -18.52
N ILE A 223 -6.01 -1.87 -19.77
CA ILE A 223 -5.96 -2.92 -20.81
C ILE A 223 -4.93 -3.99 -20.43
N ASN A 224 -3.85 -3.59 -19.80
CA ASN A 224 -2.73 -4.45 -19.42
C ASN A 224 -2.80 -4.82 -17.93
N GLY A 225 -3.94 -5.32 -17.49
CA GLY A 225 -4.06 -5.90 -16.14
C GLY A 225 -3.03 -7.02 -15.92
N LYS A 226 -2.56 -7.17 -14.69
CA LYS A 226 -1.63 -8.25 -14.34
C LYS A 226 -2.34 -9.59 -14.42
N ASN A 227 -2.03 -10.38 -15.43
CA ASN A 227 -2.48 -11.77 -15.52
C ASN A 227 -1.44 -12.66 -14.87
N ASN A 228 -1.90 -13.55 -14.01
CA ASN A 228 -1.05 -14.56 -13.40
C ASN A 228 -1.57 -15.95 -13.75
N ILE A 229 -0.75 -16.69 -14.46
CA ILE A 229 -0.97 -18.10 -14.77
C ILE A 229 -0.21 -19.03 -13.81
N GLY A 230 0.15 -18.51 -12.65
CA GLY A 230 1.03 -19.17 -11.71
C GLY A 230 0.45 -20.42 -11.03
N LEU A 231 1.00 -20.75 -9.89
CA LEU A 231 0.78 -22.02 -9.17
C LEU A 231 -0.56 -22.11 -8.42
N GLY A 232 -1.41 -21.09 -8.51
CA GLY A 232 -2.70 -21.07 -7.83
C GLY A 232 -3.77 -21.93 -8.49
N ARG A 233 -4.99 -21.75 -8.04
CA ARG A 233 -6.19 -22.37 -8.59
C ARG A 233 -6.93 -21.36 -9.46
N PRO A 234 -6.61 -21.27 -10.77
CA PRO A 234 -7.14 -20.22 -11.63
C PRO A 234 -8.65 -20.34 -11.88
N LEU A 235 -9.21 -21.53 -11.79
CA LEU A 235 -10.62 -21.79 -12.05
C LEU A 235 -11.45 -21.76 -10.77
N ALA A 236 -12.58 -21.05 -10.81
CA ALA A 236 -13.46 -20.90 -9.66
C ALA A 236 -14.24 -22.16 -9.26
N GLU A 237 -14.32 -23.14 -10.14
CA GLU A 237 -15.13 -24.36 -9.98
C GLU A 237 -14.32 -25.60 -9.57
N VAL A 238 -13.04 -25.43 -9.25
CA VAL A 238 -12.15 -26.52 -8.82
C VAL A 238 -11.88 -26.41 -7.34
#